data_96378f2b0e7696c12518fa1ba8e891e0
#
_entry.id   96378f2b0e7696c12518fa1ba8e891e0
#
_cell.length_a   1.000
_cell.length_b   1.000
_cell.length_c   1.000
_cell.angle_alpha   90.00
_cell.angle_beta   90.00
_cell.angle_gamma   90.00
#
_symmetry.space_group_name_H-M   'P 1'
#
loop_
_entity.id
_entity.type
_entity.pdbx_description
1 polymer ?
#
loop_
_entity_poly.entity_id
_entity_poly.type
_entity_poly.pdbx_seq_one_letter_code
_entity_poly.pdbx_strand_id
1 'polypeptide(L)'
;YSVTSSDYITGSLMSTVLGGYFGSRLNQNLREDKAYTYGARGGLRPNKLIGNFTASASVRNEVSDSSVTEMLHEINRMINEPLSEEELSTVKNFRTGNFAIGLENPRTIADFALNTIQYDLEDDFYANYLKVMNAITVEDMSATAQKYLKPEACYVVVVGNKSEVAESLVKFDSNGSIDYYDAYGKKLEETKVPVNITPEAIIGDYINVIGGKEKLEKVDVVEITAAAATEMGELEFYVVKSKALNTVKKVSMGGMTFMKMVING
;
A
#
# COMPACT_ATOMS: atom_id res chain seq x y z
N TYR A 1 -10.19 18.35 -9.74
CA TYR A 1 -11.41 17.55 -9.81
C TYR A 1 -12.19 17.65 -8.51
N SER A 2 -13.40 18.16 -8.58
CA SER A 2 -14.30 18.39 -7.45
C SER A 2 -15.69 17.81 -7.76
N VAL A 3 -16.51 17.61 -6.74
CA VAL A 3 -17.93 17.25 -6.89
C VAL A 3 -18.71 18.33 -7.65
N THR A 4 -18.27 19.58 -7.56
CA THR A 4 -18.86 20.75 -8.25
C THR A 4 -18.35 20.93 -9.68
N SER A 5 -17.43 20.09 -10.16
CA SER A 5 -16.95 20.13 -11.55
C SER A 5 -18.06 19.68 -12.49
N SER A 6 -18.27 20.37 -13.61
CA SER A 6 -19.28 20.02 -14.62
C SER A 6 -19.11 18.60 -15.20
N ASP A 7 -17.88 18.09 -15.17
CA ASP A 7 -17.51 16.75 -15.61
C ASP A 7 -17.35 15.74 -14.45
N TYR A 8 -17.90 16.05 -13.26
CA TYR A 8 -17.81 15.18 -12.08
C TYR A 8 -18.38 13.76 -12.35
N ILE A 9 -19.58 13.68 -12.93
CA ILE A 9 -20.24 12.40 -13.21
C ILE A 9 -19.46 11.63 -14.27
N THR A 10 -18.97 12.32 -15.32
CA THR A 10 -18.12 11.73 -16.36
C THR A 10 -16.80 11.18 -15.77
N GLY A 11 -16.14 11.94 -14.92
CA GLY A 11 -14.92 11.50 -14.24
C GLY A 11 -15.14 10.30 -13.30
N SER A 12 -16.30 10.25 -12.63
CA SER A 12 -16.70 9.10 -11.83
C SER A 12 -16.96 7.86 -12.70
N LEU A 13 -17.59 8.03 -13.87
CA LEU A 13 -17.82 6.95 -14.82
C LEU A 13 -16.52 6.44 -15.42
N MET A 14 -15.61 7.35 -15.84
CA MET A 14 -14.27 7.04 -16.31
C MET A 14 -13.48 6.23 -15.26
N SER A 15 -13.54 6.65 -14.00
CA SER A 15 -12.91 5.91 -12.88
C SER A 15 -13.45 4.50 -12.76
N THR A 16 -14.74 4.30 -13.02
CA THR A 16 -15.38 2.97 -12.99
C THR A 16 -14.83 2.10 -14.11
N VAL A 17 -14.72 2.60 -15.35
CA VAL A 17 -14.10 1.88 -16.48
C VAL A 17 -12.69 1.45 -16.14
N LEU A 18 -11.88 2.36 -15.60
CA LEU A 18 -10.45 2.11 -15.41
C LEU A 18 -10.15 1.17 -14.24
N GLY A 19 -10.81 1.32 -13.09
CA GLY A 19 -10.50 0.51 -11.90
C GLY A 19 -11.60 0.43 -10.85
N GLY A 20 -12.83 0.86 -11.16
CA GLY A 20 -13.91 1.00 -10.18
C GLY A 20 -14.79 -0.24 -9.99
N TYR A 21 -14.62 -1.29 -10.75
CA TYR A 21 -15.37 -2.54 -10.61
C TYR A 21 -14.55 -3.74 -11.06
N PHE A 22 -15.09 -4.95 -10.87
CA PHE A 22 -14.38 -6.20 -11.16
C PHE A 22 -14.00 -6.34 -12.65
N GLY A 23 -14.88 -5.98 -13.57
CA GLY A 23 -14.62 -6.02 -15.01
C GLY A 23 -13.88 -4.80 -15.57
N SER A 24 -13.29 -3.97 -14.72
CA SER A 24 -12.54 -2.78 -15.13
C SER A 24 -11.23 -3.12 -15.86
N ARG A 25 -10.72 -2.20 -16.68
CA ARG A 25 -9.51 -2.40 -17.49
C ARG A 25 -8.31 -2.84 -16.65
N LEU A 26 -8.05 -2.20 -15.50
CA LEU A 26 -6.96 -2.60 -14.60
C LEU A 26 -7.12 -4.02 -14.06
N ASN A 27 -8.34 -4.45 -13.72
CA ASN A 27 -8.54 -5.83 -13.27
C ASN A 27 -8.42 -6.84 -14.41
N GLN A 28 -8.97 -6.55 -15.58
CA GLN A 28 -8.83 -7.43 -16.74
C GLN A 28 -7.35 -7.64 -17.07
N ASN A 29 -6.56 -6.56 -17.15
CA ASN A 29 -5.14 -6.66 -17.46
C ASN A 29 -4.35 -7.36 -16.33
N LEU A 30 -4.30 -6.74 -15.13
CA LEU A 30 -3.37 -7.19 -14.09
C LEU A 30 -3.81 -8.48 -13.39
N ARG A 31 -5.13 -8.71 -13.27
CA ARG A 31 -5.66 -9.88 -12.58
C ARG A 31 -5.94 -11.05 -13.52
N GLU A 32 -6.79 -10.82 -14.55
CA GLU A 32 -7.28 -11.91 -15.39
C GLU A 32 -6.21 -12.33 -16.42
N ASP A 33 -5.60 -11.38 -17.14
CA ASP A 33 -4.65 -11.70 -18.20
C ASP A 33 -3.26 -12.00 -17.67
N LYS A 34 -2.75 -11.24 -16.71
CA LYS A 34 -1.38 -11.32 -16.20
C LYS A 34 -1.23 -12.13 -14.91
N ALA A 35 -2.28 -12.31 -14.16
CA ALA A 35 -2.26 -12.95 -12.84
C ALA A 35 -1.22 -12.34 -11.87
N TYR A 36 -1.01 -11.02 -11.93
CA TYR A 36 -0.06 -10.30 -11.07
C TYR A 36 -0.64 -10.00 -9.70
N THR A 37 -1.97 -9.86 -9.60
CA THR A 37 -2.69 -9.44 -8.40
C THR A 37 -4.01 -10.20 -8.23
N TYR A 38 -4.57 -10.16 -7.04
CA TYR A 38 -5.97 -10.56 -6.79
C TYR A 38 -6.98 -9.43 -7.07
N GLY A 39 -6.51 -8.22 -7.34
CA GLY A 39 -7.33 -7.09 -7.72
C GLY A 39 -6.54 -5.80 -7.82
N ALA A 40 -6.89 -4.99 -8.81
CA ALA A 40 -6.39 -3.65 -9.02
C ALA A 40 -7.55 -2.65 -8.92
N ARG A 41 -7.26 -1.46 -8.45
CA ARG A 41 -8.25 -0.39 -8.30
C ARG A 41 -7.67 0.91 -8.85
N GLY A 42 -8.55 1.77 -9.38
CA GLY A 42 -8.16 3.09 -9.84
C GLY A 42 -9.34 4.01 -9.91
N GLY A 43 -9.11 5.30 -9.70
CA GLY A 43 -10.17 6.29 -9.83
C GLY A 43 -9.76 7.70 -9.40
N LEU A 44 -10.53 8.64 -9.91
CA LEU A 44 -10.50 10.03 -9.47
C LEU A 44 -11.19 10.15 -8.10
N ARG A 45 -10.50 10.79 -7.18
CA ARG A 45 -11.03 11.12 -5.86
C ARG A 45 -11.33 12.62 -5.84
N PRO A 46 -12.60 13.00 -5.81
CA PRO A 46 -12.96 14.40 -5.74
C PRO A 46 -12.56 14.98 -4.37
N ASN A 47 -12.12 16.21 -4.37
CA ASN A 47 -11.83 16.94 -3.15
C ASN A 47 -12.16 18.42 -3.36
N LYS A 48 -12.55 19.12 -2.30
CA LYS A 48 -12.90 20.54 -2.38
C LYS A 48 -11.71 21.43 -2.78
N LEU A 49 -10.50 21.01 -2.41
CA LEU A 49 -9.26 21.76 -2.67
C LEU A 49 -8.47 21.15 -3.83
N ILE A 50 -8.06 19.89 -3.70
CA ILE A 50 -7.23 19.19 -4.68
C ILE A 50 -7.71 17.75 -4.83
N GLY A 51 -8.40 17.46 -5.93
CA GLY A 51 -8.72 16.09 -6.31
C GLY A 51 -7.51 15.41 -6.95
N ASN A 52 -7.42 14.09 -6.80
CA ASN A 52 -6.34 13.29 -7.39
C ASN A 52 -6.87 12.04 -8.08
N PHE A 53 -6.09 11.50 -9.01
CA PHE A 53 -6.27 10.15 -9.53
C PHE A 53 -5.28 9.22 -8.83
N THR A 54 -5.73 8.03 -8.45
CA THR A 54 -4.87 6.97 -7.92
C THR A 54 -5.19 5.65 -8.59
N ALA A 55 -4.13 4.86 -8.91
CA ALA A 55 -4.24 3.46 -9.26
C ALA A 55 -3.39 2.64 -8.29
N SER A 56 -3.86 1.48 -7.87
CA SER A 56 -3.15 0.64 -6.89
C SER A 56 -3.46 -0.83 -7.07
N ALA A 57 -2.47 -1.66 -6.77
CA ALA A 57 -2.61 -3.11 -6.65
C ALA A 57 -1.58 -3.65 -5.65
N SER A 58 -1.89 -4.80 -5.04
CA SER A 58 -0.93 -5.57 -4.25
C SER A 58 -0.40 -6.70 -5.13
N VAL A 59 0.90 -6.72 -5.37
CA VAL A 59 1.55 -7.66 -6.30
C VAL A 59 2.75 -8.33 -5.65
N ARG A 60 3.25 -9.41 -6.25
CA ARG A 60 4.53 -10.01 -5.84
C ARG A 60 5.69 -9.10 -6.23
N ASN A 61 6.81 -9.15 -5.50
CA ASN A 61 7.98 -8.31 -5.77
C ASN A 61 8.51 -8.48 -7.20
N GLU A 62 8.55 -9.73 -7.71
CA GLU A 62 9.08 -10.06 -9.04
C GLU A 62 8.33 -9.43 -10.21
N VAL A 63 7.07 -9.00 -9.98
CA VAL A 63 6.22 -8.40 -11.00
C VAL A 63 5.88 -6.93 -10.71
N SER A 64 6.58 -6.30 -9.76
CA SER A 64 6.32 -4.92 -9.35
C SER A 64 6.49 -3.94 -10.51
N ASP A 65 7.59 -3.99 -11.22
CA ASP A 65 7.88 -3.13 -12.37
C ASP A 65 6.95 -3.39 -13.55
N SER A 66 6.66 -4.65 -13.84
CA SER A 66 5.71 -5.06 -14.86
C SER A 66 4.30 -4.56 -14.55
N SER A 67 3.91 -4.61 -13.26
CA SER A 67 2.61 -4.10 -12.82
C SER A 67 2.49 -2.58 -12.97
N VAL A 68 3.55 -1.83 -12.68
CA VAL A 68 3.59 -0.38 -12.95
C VAL A 68 3.47 -0.10 -14.45
N THR A 69 4.19 -0.86 -15.26
CA THR A 69 4.13 -0.75 -16.73
C THR A 69 2.70 -0.96 -17.24
N GLU A 70 2.03 -2.02 -16.80
CA GLU A 70 0.66 -2.33 -17.22
C GLU A 70 -0.36 -1.31 -16.70
N MET A 71 -0.18 -0.80 -15.47
CA MET A 71 -1.04 0.31 -14.98
C MET A 71 -0.91 1.56 -15.83
N LEU A 72 0.30 1.96 -16.15
CA LEU A 72 0.56 3.12 -17.03
C LEU A 72 0.04 2.85 -18.45
N HIS A 73 0.13 1.62 -18.94
CA HIS A 73 -0.42 1.22 -20.24
C HIS A 73 -1.95 1.43 -20.27
N GLU A 74 -2.69 0.93 -19.27
CA GLU A 74 -4.15 1.11 -19.23
C GLU A 74 -4.57 2.56 -19.05
N ILE A 75 -3.82 3.36 -18.29
CA ILE A 75 -4.05 4.80 -18.17
C ILE A 75 -3.85 5.47 -19.54
N ASN A 76 -2.78 5.16 -20.26
CA ASN A 76 -2.51 5.70 -21.59
C ASN A 76 -3.55 5.25 -22.63
N ARG A 77 -4.01 4.01 -22.56
CA ARG A 77 -5.11 3.53 -23.40
C ARG A 77 -6.40 4.34 -23.16
N MET A 78 -6.71 4.63 -21.89
CA MET A 78 -7.89 5.44 -21.56
C MET A 78 -7.81 6.86 -22.11
N ILE A 79 -6.60 7.42 -22.25
CA ILE A 79 -6.36 8.76 -22.81
C ILE A 79 -6.43 8.75 -24.34
N ASN A 80 -5.84 7.74 -25.00
CA ASN A 80 -5.56 7.75 -26.42
C ASN A 80 -6.50 6.91 -27.27
N GLU A 81 -7.21 5.95 -26.64
CA GLU A 81 -8.13 5.04 -27.32
C GLU A 81 -9.56 5.31 -26.85
N PRO A 82 -10.47 5.72 -27.73
CA PRO A 82 -11.89 5.85 -27.39
C PRO A 82 -12.45 4.54 -26.84
N LEU A 83 -13.37 4.63 -25.87
CA LEU A 83 -14.14 3.47 -25.42
C LEU A 83 -15.03 2.98 -26.57
N SER A 84 -15.36 1.68 -26.54
CA SER A 84 -16.48 1.20 -27.33
C SER A 84 -17.83 1.61 -26.70
N GLU A 85 -18.87 1.76 -27.50
CA GLU A 85 -20.22 2.01 -27.02
C GLU A 85 -20.71 0.88 -26.09
N GLU A 86 -20.29 -0.35 -26.33
CA GLU A 86 -20.59 -1.50 -25.48
C GLU A 86 -19.95 -1.37 -24.09
N GLU A 87 -18.68 -0.98 -24.02
CA GLU A 87 -17.95 -0.76 -22.77
C GLU A 87 -18.62 0.38 -21.98
N LEU A 88 -18.95 1.49 -22.63
CA LEU A 88 -19.64 2.61 -22.01
C LEU A 88 -21.03 2.19 -21.48
N SER A 89 -21.81 1.47 -22.28
CA SER A 89 -23.13 0.96 -21.90
C SER A 89 -23.05 0.02 -20.70
N THR A 90 -22.09 -0.89 -20.70
CA THR A 90 -21.85 -1.84 -19.59
C THR A 90 -21.60 -1.10 -18.29
N VAL A 91 -20.75 -0.08 -18.30
CA VAL A 91 -20.43 0.68 -17.09
C VAL A 91 -21.60 1.56 -16.64
N LYS A 92 -22.35 2.15 -17.55
CA LYS A 92 -23.60 2.87 -17.22
C LYS A 92 -24.62 1.96 -16.53
N ASN A 93 -24.83 0.75 -17.06
CA ASN A 93 -25.73 -0.23 -16.47
C ASN A 93 -25.27 -0.66 -15.06
N PHE A 94 -23.97 -0.94 -14.89
CA PHE A 94 -23.39 -1.25 -13.59
C PHE A 94 -23.60 -0.11 -12.58
N ARG A 95 -23.34 1.12 -12.97
CA ARG A 95 -23.51 2.30 -12.09
C ARG A 95 -24.98 2.58 -11.78
N THR A 96 -25.88 2.39 -12.73
CA THR A 96 -27.34 2.51 -12.53
C THR A 96 -27.83 1.49 -11.52
N GLY A 97 -27.40 0.23 -11.64
CA GLY A 97 -27.77 -0.83 -10.70
C GLY A 97 -27.26 -0.52 -9.28
N ASN A 98 -26.00 -0.12 -9.15
CA ASN A 98 -25.43 0.24 -7.84
C ASN A 98 -26.09 1.48 -7.22
N PHE A 99 -26.46 2.47 -8.03
CA PHE A 99 -27.18 3.64 -7.55
C PHE A 99 -28.56 3.25 -7.00
N ALA A 100 -29.31 2.43 -7.74
CA ALA A 100 -30.64 1.96 -7.31
C ALA A 100 -30.55 1.15 -6.01
N ILE A 101 -29.63 0.17 -5.93
CA ILE A 101 -29.41 -0.63 -4.71
C ILE A 101 -28.97 0.26 -3.55
N GLY A 102 -28.11 1.26 -3.82
CA GLY A 102 -27.65 2.21 -2.81
C GLY A 102 -28.78 2.99 -2.14
N LEU A 103 -29.86 3.29 -2.87
CA LEU A 103 -31.01 4.04 -2.31
C LEU A 103 -31.80 3.25 -1.26
N GLU A 104 -31.66 1.93 -1.18
CA GLU A 104 -32.26 1.11 -0.12
C GLU A 104 -31.61 1.37 1.24
N ASN A 105 -30.40 1.92 1.28
CA ASN A 105 -29.68 2.20 2.51
C ASN A 105 -29.95 3.64 2.99
N PRO A 106 -30.59 3.83 4.16
CA PRO A 106 -30.87 5.16 4.70
C PRO A 106 -29.62 6.04 4.85
N ARG A 107 -28.45 5.45 5.07
CA ARG A 107 -27.17 6.18 5.16
C ARG A 107 -26.84 6.86 3.83
N THR A 108 -27.07 6.21 2.70
CA THR A 108 -26.84 6.81 1.37
C THR A 108 -27.64 8.08 1.18
N ILE A 109 -28.90 8.08 1.63
CA ILE A 109 -29.77 9.27 1.55
C ILE A 109 -29.23 10.39 2.45
N ALA A 110 -28.79 10.04 3.66
CA ALA A 110 -28.15 11.02 4.56
C ALA A 110 -26.85 11.58 3.97
N ASP A 111 -26.03 10.74 3.37
CA ASP A 111 -24.78 11.16 2.69
C ASP A 111 -25.09 12.09 1.50
N PHE A 112 -26.15 11.83 0.74
CA PHE A 112 -26.60 12.74 -0.34
C PHE A 112 -26.98 14.11 0.20
N ALA A 113 -27.77 14.17 1.29
CA ALA A 113 -28.16 15.42 1.90
C ALA A 113 -26.92 16.19 2.45
N LEU A 114 -26.00 15.48 3.11
CA LEU A 114 -24.74 16.06 3.58
C LEU A 114 -23.89 16.62 2.45
N ASN A 115 -23.74 15.87 1.36
CA ASN A 115 -22.97 16.31 0.20
C ASN A 115 -23.61 17.53 -0.48
N THR A 116 -24.93 17.58 -0.58
CA THR A 116 -25.66 18.75 -1.12
C THR A 116 -25.30 20.02 -0.33
N ILE A 117 -25.33 19.94 1.00
CA ILE A 117 -24.96 21.06 1.86
C ILE A 117 -23.46 21.37 1.80
N GLN A 118 -22.61 20.33 1.91
CA GLN A 118 -21.15 20.50 2.01
C GLN A 118 -20.54 21.09 0.75
N TYR A 119 -21.05 20.69 -0.43
CA TYR A 119 -20.53 21.09 -1.73
C TYR A 119 -21.38 22.14 -2.44
N ASP A 120 -22.44 22.65 -1.78
CA ASP A 120 -23.37 23.61 -2.35
C ASP A 120 -23.90 23.14 -3.73
N LEU A 121 -24.41 21.89 -3.74
CA LEU A 121 -24.98 21.30 -4.95
C LEU A 121 -26.43 21.74 -5.14
N GLU A 122 -26.91 21.75 -6.39
CA GLU A 122 -28.30 21.97 -6.71
C GLU A 122 -29.19 20.93 -5.99
N ASP A 123 -30.37 21.34 -5.54
CA ASP A 123 -31.29 20.49 -4.76
C ASP A 123 -31.70 19.22 -5.54
N ASP A 124 -31.73 19.29 -6.86
CA ASP A 124 -32.10 18.19 -7.75
C ASP A 124 -30.90 17.41 -8.30
N PHE A 125 -29.69 17.66 -7.82
CA PHE A 125 -28.45 17.02 -8.30
C PHE A 125 -28.59 15.49 -8.34
N TYR A 126 -28.97 14.87 -7.23
CA TYR A 126 -29.12 13.43 -7.15
C TYR A 126 -30.35 12.90 -7.89
N ALA A 127 -31.42 13.70 -7.98
CA ALA A 127 -32.59 13.36 -8.77
C ALA A 127 -32.28 13.30 -10.29
N ASN A 128 -31.38 14.16 -10.76
CA ASN A 128 -30.94 14.21 -12.14
C ASN A 128 -29.71 13.33 -12.45
N TYR A 129 -29.08 12.74 -11.43
CA TYR A 129 -27.82 12.02 -11.56
C TYR A 129 -27.81 10.96 -12.68
N LEU A 130 -28.81 10.07 -12.71
CA LEU A 130 -28.92 9.02 -13.73
C LEU A 130 -29.21 9.59 -15.12
N LYS A 131 -29.98 10.66 -15.21
CA LYS A 131 -30.28 11.32 -16.49
C LYS A 131 -28.99 11.91 -17.08
N VAL A 132 -28.20 12.62 -16.29
CA VAL A 132 -26.93 13.19 -16.72
C VAL A 132 -25.95 12.08 -17.10
N MET A 133 -25.83 11.04 -16.25
CA MET A 133 -24.94 9.91 -16.51
C MET A 133 -25.29 9.18 -17.83
N ASN A 134 -26.57 8.98 -18.10
CA ASN A 134 -27.00 8.31 -19.33
C ASN A 134 -26.75 9.16 -20.59
N ALA A 135 -26.69 10.47 -20.49
CA ALA A 135 -26.38 11.36 -21.59
C ALA A 135 -24.88 11.45 -21.94
N ILE A 136 -23.98 10.96 -21.08
CA ILE A 136 -22.53 10.98 -21.32
C ILE A 136 -22.21 10.15 -22.57
N THR A 137 -21.36 10.69 -23.44
CA THR A 137 -20.88 10.04 -24.67
C THR A 137 -19.46 9.50 -24.54
N VAL A 138 -19.00 8.75 -25.52
CA VAL A 138 -17.61 8.29 -25.63
C VAL A 138 -16.64 9.48 -25.73
N GLU A 139 -17.05 10.51 -26.45
CA GLU A 139 -16.27 11.76 -26.60
C GLU A 139 -16.09 12.49 -25.26
N ASP A 140 -17.15 12.56 -24.45
CA ASP A 140 -17.09 13.16 -23.11
C ASP A 140 -16.10 12.39 -22.21
N MET A 141 -16.12 11.05 -22.32
CA MET A 141 -15.18 10.18 -21.58
C MET A 141 -13.74 10.43 -22.01
N SER A 142 -13.48 10.51 -23.31
CA SER A 142 -12.15 10.78 -23.88
C SER A 142 -11.63 12.15 -23.48
N ALA A 143 -12.46 13.19 -23.58
CA ALA A 143 -12.11 14.54 -23.15
C ALA A 143 -11.77 14.60 -21.65
N THR A 144 -12.53 13.91 -20.82
CA THR A 144 -12.31 13.84 -19.37
C THR A 144 -11.03 13.07 -19.03
N ALA A 145 -10.72 11.98 -19.74
CA ALA A 145 -9.48 11.24 -19.57
C ALA A 145 -8.26 12.11 -19.91
N GLN A 146 -8.27 12.80 -21.05
CA GLN A 146 -7.21 13.71 -21.46
C GLN A 146 -7.02 14.88 -20.48
N LYS A 147 -8.09 15.35 -19.85
CA LYS A 147 -8.04 16.45 -18.89
C LYS A 147 -7.39 16.04 -17.57
N TYR A 148 -7.74 14.88 -17.02
CA TYR A 148 -7.39 14.52 -15.64
C TYR A 148 -6.30 13.46 -15.49
N LEU A 149 -6.09 12.60 -16.49
CA LEU A 149 -5.04 11.58 -16.42
C LEU A 149 -3.74 12.16 -16.96
N LYS A 150 -2.72 12.21 -16.12
CA LYS A 150 -1.40 12.80 -16.43
C LYS A 150 -0.29 11.81 -16.03
N PRO A 151 -0.14 10.70 -16.76
CA PRO A 151 0.85 9.68 -16.43
C PRO A 151 2.29 10.23 -16.47
N GLU A 152 2.55 11.25 -17.26
CA GLU A 152 3.85 11.92 -17.34
C GLU A 152 4.21 12.76 -16.10
N ALA A 153 3.24 13.03 -15.24
CA ALA A 153 3.39 13.83 -14.03
C ALA A 153 2.85 13.08 -12.78
N CYS A 154 2.99 11.76 -12.76
CA CYS A 154 2.54 10.94 -11.64
C CYS A 154 3.68 10.59 -10.68
N TYR A 155 3.33 10.26 -9.46
CA TYR A 155 4.20 9.61 -8.50
C TYR A 155 3.97 8.09 -8.55
N VAL A 156 5.05 7.33 -8.68
CA VAL A 156 5.03 5.88 -8.52
C VAL A 156 5.51 5.55 -7.11
N VAL A 157 4.61 5.08 -6.24
CA VAL A 157 4.92 4.73 -4.86
C VAL A 157 4.86 3.22 -4.70
N VAL A 158 5.96 2.61 -4.27
CA VAL A 158 6.06 1.17 -4.08
C VAL A 158 6.46 0.85 -2.64
N VAL A 159 5.74 -0.07 -2.03
CA VAL A 159 6.08 -0.63 -0.71
C VAL A 159 6.46 -2.10 -0.92
N GLY A 160 7.72 -2.43 -0.66
CA GLY A 160 8.25 -3.77 -0.91
C GLY A 160 9.68 -3.95 -0.40
N ASN A 161 10.26 -5.10 -0.69
CA ASN A 161 11.67 -5.36 -0.36
C ASN A 161 12.59 -4.59 -1.32
N LYS A 162 13.28 -3.58 -0.81
CA LYS A 162 14.18 -2.73 -1.58
C LYS A 162 15.16 -3.52 -2.46
N SER A 163 15.78 -4.57 -1.91
CA SER A 163 16.79 -5.37 -2.65
C SER A 163 16.22 -6.15 -3.83
N GLU A 164 14.92 -6.37 -3.87
CA GLU A 164 14.26 -7.13 -4.93
C GLU A 164 13.62 -6.25 -6.00
N VAL A 165 13.13 -5.05 -5.60
CA VAL A 165 12.30 -4.23 -6.49
C VAL A 165 12.99 -2.96 -7.00
N ALA A 166 14.01 -2.44 -6.29
CA ALA A 166 14.53 -1.09 -6.57
C ALA A 166 15.14 -0.97 -7.97
N GLU A 167 15.98 -1.93 -8.37
CA GLU A 167 16.70 -1.87 -9.64
C GLU A 167 15.76 -1.81 -10.85
N SER A 168 14.71 -2.62 -10.85
CA SER A 168 13.73 -2.68 -11.95
C SER A 168 12.80 -1.45 -12.00
N LEU A 169 12.66 -0.70 -10.90
CA LEU A 169 11.80 0.47 -10.80
C LEU A 169 12.47 1.78 -11.21
N VAL A 170 13.81 1.83 -11.27
CA VAL A 170 14.58 3.04 -11.67
C VAL A 170 14.11 3.59 -13.02
N LYS A 171 13.69 2.73 -13.94
CA LYS A 171 13.21 3.11 -15.29
C LYS A 171 11.98 4.02 -15.30
N PHE A 172 11.25 4.11 -14.20
CA PHE A 172 10.07 4.97 -14.10
C PHE A 172 10.37 6.38 -13.58
N ASP A 173 11.59 6.61 -13.12
CA ASP A 173 12.03 7.93 -12.69
C ASP A 173 12.80 8.65 -13.81
N SER A 174 12.46 9.90 -14.09
CA SER A 174 13.06 10.69 -15.16
C SER A 174 14.53 11.02 -14.93
N ASN A 175 14.98 11.01 -13.67
CA ASN A 175 16.36 11.28 -13.27
C ASN A 175 17.16 10.00 -12.99
N GLY A 176 16.51 8.82 -13.11
CA GLY A 176 17.13 7.53 -12.83
C GLY A 176 17.44 7.32 -11.35
N SER A 177 16.70 7.95 -10.44
CA SER A 177 16.90 7.87 -9.00
C SER A 177 15.61 7.49 -8.29
N ILE A 178 15.72 6.83 -7.13
CA ILE A 178 14.59 6.47 -6.28
C ILE A 178 14.77 7.11 -4.92
N ASP A 179 13.77 7.83 -4.46
CA ASP A 179 13.71 8.33 -3.10
C ASP A 179 13.18 7.25 -2.15
N TYR A 180 13.90 7.01 -1.06
CA TYR A 180 13.50 6.02 -0.06
C TYR A 180 12.95 6.71 1.18
N TYR A 181 11.88 6.12 1.72
CA TYR A 181 11.20 6.61 2.92
C TYR A 181 10.99 5.47 3.91
N ASP A 182 10.96 5.79 5.20
CA ASP A 182 10.55 4.85 6.24
C ASP A 182 9.02 4.71 6.29
N ALA A 183 8.53 3.84 7.18
CA ALA A 183 7.09 3.59 7.34
C ALA A 183 6.28 4.82 7.82
N TYR A 184 6.96 5.88 8.27
CA TYR A 184 6.36 7.14 8.72
C TYR A 184 6.45 8.26 7.67
N GLY A 185 7.00 7.95 6.49
CA GLY A 185 7.19 8.93 5.42
C GLY A 185 8.38 9.86 5.61
N LYS A 186 9.32 9.52 6.50
CA LYS A 186 10.57 10.26 6.64
C LYS A 186 11.57 9.76 5.58
N LYS A 187 12.11 10.70 4.81
CA LYS A 187 13.12 10.38 3.79
C LYS A 187 14.35 9.74 4.45
N LEU A 188 14.74 8.60 3.90
CA LEU A 188 15.96 7.91 4.32
C LEU A 188 17.16 8.55 3.62
N GLU A 189 18.12 9.02 4.39
CA GLU A 189 19.41 9.42 3.85
C GLU A 189 20.22 8.15 3.53
N GLU A 190 20.88 8.12 2.38
CA GLU A 190 21.86 7.08 2.12
C GLU A 190 23.00 7.18 3.12
N THR A 191 22.97 6.29 4.09
CA THR A 191 24.11 6.13 4.99
C THR A 191 25.24 5.51 4.15
N LYS A 192 26.18 6.32 3.70
CA LYS A 192 27.40 5.83 3.09
C LYS A 192 28.14 5.02 4.17
N VAL A 193 28.00 3.71 4.11
CA VAL A 193 28.83 2.84 4.95
C VAL A 193 30.29 3.13 4.56
N PRO A 194 31.14 3.54 5.51
CA PRO A 194 32.54 3.80 5.18
C PRO A 194 33.16 2.54 4.53
N VAL A 195 33.87 2.74 3.45
CA VAL A 195 34.43 1.67 2.58
C VAL A 195 35.33 0.68 3.35
N ASN A 196 35.75 1.05 4.56
CA ASN A 196 36.69 0.29 5.40
C ASN A 196 36.01 -0.52 6.51
N ILE A 197 34.67 -0.58 6.58
CA ILE A 197 33.97 -1.38 7.60
C ILE A 197 33.71 -2.76 7.03
N THR A 198 34.47 -3.76 7.49
CA THR A 198 34.23 -5.16 7.18
C THR A 198 33.42 -5.84 8.29
N PRO A 199 32.70 -6.93 8.02
CA PRO A 199 32.02 -7.72 9.05
C PRO A 199 32.97 -8.16 10.17
N GLU A 200 34.20 -8.50 9.83
CA GLU A 200 35.25 -8.92 10.77
C GLU A 200 35.67 -7.76 11.70
N ALA A 201 35.77 -6.53 11.17
CA ALA A 201 36.06 -5.35 11.97
C ALA A 201 34.92 -5.06 12.97
N ILE A 202 33.66 -5.11 12.52
CA ILE A 202 32.51 -4.91 13.41
C ILE A 202 32.48 -5.95 14.54
N ILE A 203 32.68 -7.23 14.18
CA ILE A 203 32.71 -8.32 15.15
C ILE A 203 33.90 -8.16 16.09
N GLY A 204 35.09 -7.76 15.59
CA GLY A 204 36.27 -7.48 16.38
C GLY A 204 36.04 -6.37 17.40
N ASP A 205 35.47 -5.26 16.97
CA ASP A 205 35.14 -4.14 17.83
C ASP A 205 34.10 -4.52 18.90
N TYR A 206 33.07 -5.28 18.52
CA TYR A 206 32.11 -5.80 19.48
C TYR A 206 32.77 -6.69 20.54
N ILE A 207 33.61 -7.64 20.12
CA ILE A 207 34.33 -8.53 21.02
C ILE A 207 35.21 -7.71 21.97
N ASN A 208 35.88 -6.67 21.49
CA ASN A 208 36.72 -5.80 22.32
C ASN A 208 35.91 -5.04 23.38
N VAL A 209 34.74 -4.49 22.98
CA VAL A 209 33.85 -3.74 23.89
C VAL A 209 33.31 -4.64 25.01
N ILE A 210 32.95 -5.87 24.72
CA ILE A 210 32.40 -6.82 25.72
C ILE A 210 33.47 -7.50 26.59
N GLY A 211 34.74 -7.09 26.46
CA GLY A 211 35.81 -7.51 27.34
C GLY A 211 37.00 -8.18 26.69
N GLY A 212 36.97 -8.37 25.38
CA GLY A 212 38.05 -8.97 24.61
C GLY A 212 38.02 -10.50 24.61
N LYS A 213 38.63 -11.08 23.57
CA LYS A 213 38.62 -12.52 23.30
C LYS A 213 39.17 -13.33 24.47
N GLU A 214 40.27 -12.87 25.08
CA GLU A 214 40.89 -13.58 26.19
C GLU A 214 40.00 -13.71 27.43
N LYS A 215 39.20 -12.69 27.74
CA LYS A 215 38.24 -12.76 28.86
C LYS A 215 37.06 -13.65 28.53
N LEU A 216 36.55 -13.55 27.30
CA LEU A 216 35.42 -14.34 26.85
C LEU A 216 35.76 -15.85 26.80
N GLU A 217 37.01 -16.20 26.42
CA GLU A 217 37.46 -17.57 26.39
C GLU A 217 37.54 -18.22 27.77
N LYS A 218 37.66 -17.42 28.82
CA LYS A 218 37.69 -17.88 30.23
C LYS A 218 36.31 -18.00 30.86
N VAL A 219 35.24 -17.61 30.13
CA VAL A 219 33.87 -17.71 30.62
C VAL A 219 33.35 -19.13 30.40
N ASP A 220 33.23 -19.90 31.48
CA ASP A 220 32.71 -21.26 31.41
C ASP A 220 31.18 -21.33 31.53
N VAL A 221 30.59 -20.37 32.28
CA VAL A 221 29.14 -20.29 32.52
C VAL A 221 28.68 -18.84 32.43
N VAL A 222 27.59 -18.62 31.78
CA VAL A 222 26.85 -17.35 31.76
C VAL A 222 25.50 -17.54 32.44
N GLU A 223 25.25 -16.72 33.44
CA GLU A 223 23.98 -16.65 34.16
C GLU A 223 23.30 -15.32 33.82
N ILE A 224 22.01 -15.39 33.39
CA ILE A 224 21.21 -14.23 33.04
C ILE A 224 19.96 -14.27 33.90
N THR A 225 19.72 -13.20 34.65
CA THR A 225 18.45 -12.96 35.34
C THR A 225 17.80 -11.73 34.72
N ALA A 226 16.51 -11.80 34.46
CA ALA A 226 15.71 -10.69 33.96
C ALA A 226 14.33 -10.72 34.59
N ALA A 227 13.70 -9.56 34.72
CA ALA A 227 12.34 -9.45 35.19
C ALA A 227 11.52 -8.60 34.20
N ALA A 228 10.23 -8.95 34.03
CA ALA A 228 9.28 -8.20 33.22
C ALA A 228 8.00 -8.00 34.01
N ALA A 229 7.57 -6.76 34.17
CA ALA A 229 6.28 -6.43 34.75
C ALA A 229 5.15 -6.77 33.76
N THR A 230 4.11 -7.48 34.26
CA THR A 230 2.89 -7.78 33.52
C THR A 230 1.67 -7.40 34.33
N GLU A 231 0.50 -7.37 33.72
CA GLU A 231 -0.77 -7.13 34.44
C GLU A 231 -1.08 -8.16 35.54
N MET A 232 -0.52 -9.38 35.44
CA MET A 232 -0.68 -10.46 36.40
C MET A 232 0.40 -10.55 37.46
N GLY A 233 1.43 -9.68 37.39
CA GLY A 233 2.58 -9.66 38.29
C GLY A 233 3.91 -9.65 37.56
N GLU A 234 5.00 -9.75 38.30
CA GLU A 234 6.36 -9.75 37.77
C GLU A 234 6.77 -11.16 37.31
N LEU A 235 7.14 -11.30 36.05
CA LEU A 235 7.73 -12.51 35.49
C LEU A 235 9.25 -12.45 35.66
N GLU A 236 9.81 -13.48 36.25
CA GLU A 236 11.24 -13.67 36.42
C GLU A 236 11.77 -14.69 35.42
N PHE A 237 12.86 -14.32 34.74
CA PHE A 237 13.55 -15.19 33.78
C PHE A 237 14.91 -15.52 34.34
N TYR A 238 15.25 -16.79 34.36
CA TYR A 238 16.56 -17.28 34.75
C TYR A 238 17.10 -18.20 33.66
N VAL A 239 18.26 -17.86 33.13
CA VAL A 239 18.93 -18.63 32.09
C VAL A 239 20.38 -18.87 32.48
N VAL A 240 20.79 -20.13 32.49
CA VAL A 240 22.20 -20.53 32.65
C VAL A 240 22.64 -21.24 31.40
N LYS A 241 23.76 -20.82 30.85
CA LYS A 241 24.42 -21.49 29.72
C LYS A 241 25.87 -21.79 30.06
N SER A 242 26.29 -23.02 29.81
CA SER A 242 27.68 -23.41 29.96
C SER A 242 28.41 -23.50 28.62
N LYS A 243 29.73 -23.42 28.64
CA LYS A 243 30.60 -23.60 27.49
C LYS A 243 30.43 -24.98 26.84
N ALA A 244 30.00 -25.99 27.60
CA ALA A 244 29.66 -27.33 27.13
C ALA A 244 28.25 -27.41 26.52
N LEU A 245 27.66 -26.27 26.16
CA LEU A 245 26.30 -26.15 25.54
C LEU A 245 25.13 -26.57 26.43
N ASN A 246 25.37 -26.93 27.69
CA ASN A 246 24.26 -27.18 28.62
C ASN A 246 23.51 -25.88 28.91
N THR A 247 22.20 -25.93 28.87
CA THR A 247 21.35 -24.77 29.10
C THR A 247 20.23 -25.11 30.08
N VAL A 248 20.02 -24.27 31.07
CA VAL A 248 18.84 -24.30 31.94
C VAL A 248 18.09 -22.99 31.73
N LYS A 249 16.81 -23.08 31.44
CA LYS A 249 15.89 -21.94 31.39
C LYS A 249 14.78 -22.16 32.40
N LYS A 250 14.45 -21.10 33.16
CA LYS A 250 13.37 -21.11 34.14
C LYS A 250 12.59 -19.81 34.00
N VAL A 251 11.26 -19.92 34.01
CA VAL A 251 10.35 -18.78 34.08
C VAL A 251 9.48 -18.96 35.30
N SER A 252 9.45 -17.96 36.17
CA SER A 252 8.66 -17.95 37.41
C SER A 252 7.92 -16.64 37.59
N MET A 253 6.87 -16.66 38.41
CA MET A 253 6.11 -15.49 38.85
C MET A 253 5.60 -15.73 40.24
N GLY A 254 5.81 -14.78 41.15
CA GLY A 254 5.38 -14.91 42.56
C GLY A 254 5.97 -16.13 43.25
N GLY A 255 7.19 -16.56 42.93
CA GLY A 255 7.88 -17.73 43.48
C GLY A 255 7.45 -19.09 42.84
N MET A 256 6.45 -19.10 41.97
CA MET A 256 6.04 -20.32 41.25
C MET A 256 6.73 -20.43 39.91
N THR A 257 7.30 -21.60 39.60
CA THR A 257 7.93 -21.89 38.31
C THR A 257 6.92 -22.44 37.32
N PHE A 258 6.66 -21.72 36.24
CA PHE A 258 5.76 -22.14 35.17
C PHE A 258 6.47 -22.99 34.11
N MET A 259 7.74 -22.67 33.85
CA MET A 259 8.52 -23.39 32.85
C MET A 259 9.93 -23.65 33.37
N LYS A 260 10.40 -24.88 33.22
CA LYS A 260 11.81 -25.23 33.36
C LYS A 260 12.22 -26.10 32.21
N MET A 261 13.23 -25.68 31.49
CA MET A 261 13.82 -26.40 30.37
C MET A 261 15.28 -26.70 30.70
N VAL A 262 15.70 -27.93 30.50
CA VAL A 262 17.11 -28.35 30.64
C VAL A 262 17.50 -28.99 29.30
N ILE A 263 18.57 -28.46 28.71
CA ILE A 263 19.16 -28.97 27.47
C ILE A 263 20.58 -29.41 27.84
N ASN A 264 20.88 -30.65 27.61
CA ASN A 264 22.21 -31.19 27.71
C ASN A 264 22.83 -31.20 26.32
N GLY A 265 23.99 -30.56 26.16
CA GLY A 265 24.72 -30.43 24.92
C GLY A 265 25.32 -31.74 24.42
#